data_898f5b50a594570e1d5ecf2da61ec665
#
_entry.id   898f5b50a594570e1d5ecf2da61ec665
#
_cell.length_a   1.000
_cell.length_b   1.000
_cell.length_c   1.000
_cell.angle_alpha   90.00
_cell.angle_beta   90.00
_cell.angle_gamma   90.00
#
_symmetry.space_group_name_H-M   'P 1'
#
loop_
_entity.id
_entity.type
_entity.pdbx_description
1 polymer ?
#
loop_
_entity_poly.entity_id
_entity_poly.type
_entity_poly.pdbx_seq_one_letter_code
_entity_poly.pdbx_strand_id
1 'polypeptide(L)'
;IRHLLEDILQHSAIVHEGKDWEAFVTYLRQVWFANGIHHHYSTDKFQPAFSAEWLGQAYRAIPSPVIGAEEFERLAEVITNPSVMPKRVCQSGDDLLLASACNYYGEGVTQHEAEQFYAQQKASAPLPDQPVMYGMNSRLEKDAEGNLYENIYSSTGLYGRHIECICSHLEKAMEFAETDRQREVISLLLQFYRTGSLDTFDQYTIQWISEVEGTVD
;
A
#
# COMPACT_ATOMS: atom_id res chain seq x y z
N ILE A 1 11.47 4.29 -1.22
CA ILE A 1 11.89 5.72 -1.10
C ILE A 1 12.31 6.05 0.33
N ARG A 2 11.46 5.86 1.34
CA ARG A 2 11.78 6.21 2.72
C ARG A 2 13.10 5.59 3.20
N HIS A 3 13.30 4.30 3.02
CA HIS A 3 14.55 3.62 3.41
C HIS A 3 15.77 4.16 2.69
N LEU A 4 15.67 4.51 1.40
CA LEU A 4 16.74 5.17 0.65
C LEU A 4 17.11 6.53 1.30
N LEU A 5 16.11 7.35 1.59
CA LEU A 5 16.35 8.68 2.17
C LEU A 5 16.91 8.60 3.60
N GLU A 6 16.44 7.64 4.39
CA GLU A 6 16.96 7.39 5.76
C GLU A 6 18.40 6.85 5.73
N ASP A 7 18.74 6.01 4.77
CA ASP A 7 20.10 5.49 4.56
C ASP A 7 21.07 6.64 4.23
N ILE A 8 20.66 7.53 3.30
CA ILE A 8 21.42 8.74 2.98
C ILE A 8 21.60 9.64 4.21
N LEU A 9 20.53 9.86 5.00
CA LEU A 9 20.60 10.70 6.21
C LEU A 9 21.62 10.19 7.23
N GLN A 10 21.70 8.88 7.42
CA GLN A 10 22.49 8.26 8.49
C GLN A 10 23.95 8.04 8.10
N HIS A 11 24.30 8.14 6.82
CA HIS A 11 25.62 7.74 6.36
C HIS A 11 26.67 8.85 6.51
N SER A 12 27.69 8.59 7.32
CA SER A 12 28.77 9.56 7.66
C SER A 12 29.68 9.94 6.49
N ALA A 13 29.69 9.19 5.39
CA ALA A 13 30.49 9.51 4.19
C ALA A 13 29.85 10.63 3.35
N ILE A 14 28.62 11.01 3.65
CA ILE A 14 27.90 12.09 2.95
C ILE A 14 28.19 13.42 3.65
N VAL A 15 28.46 14.46 2.86
CA VAL A 15 28.65 15.81 3.38
C VAL A 15 27.31 16.37 3.82
N HIS A 16 27.15 16.58 5.14
CA HIS A 16 25.91 17.06 5.75
C HIS A 16 25.84 18.60 5.77
N GLU A 17 26.28 19.24 4.68
CA GLU A 17 26.34 20.69 4.53
C GLU A 17 25.96 21.13 3.12
N GLY A 18 25.55 22.40 2.99
CA GLY A 18 25.26 23.03 1.71
C GLY A 18 23.80 22.96 1.30
N LYS A 19 23.47 23.65 0.20
CA LYS A 19 22.08 23.84 -0.25
C LYS A 19 21.34 22.56 -0.59
N ASP A 20 22.00 21.61 -1.25
CA ASP A 20 21.37 20.34 -1.61
C ASP A 20 21.09 19.50 -0.37
N TRP A 21 21.98 19.51 0.63
CA TRP A 21 21.74 18.83 1.90
C TRP A 21 20.55 19.43 2.66
N GLU A 22 20.46 20.76 2.77
CA GLU A 22 19.32 21.43 3.42
C GLU A 22 18.00 21.13 2.69
N ALA A 23 18.03 21.14 1.36
CA ALA A 23 16.88 20.76 0.52
C ALA A 23 16.49 19.30 0.72
N PHE A 24 17.46 18.38 0.79
CA PHE A 24 17.26 16.98 1.07
C PHE A 24 16.60 16.74 2.44
N VAL A 25 17.11 17.37 3.49
CA VAL A 25 16.53 17.25 4.84
C VAL A 25 15.09 17.77 4.86
N THR A 26 14.83 18.86 4.14
CA THR A 26 13.47 19.41 4.00
C THR A 26 12.54 18.43 3.31
N TYR A 27 12.97 17.85 2.19
CA TYR A 27 12.21 16.85 1.44
C TYR A 27 11.96 15.58 2.28
N LEU A 28 12.97 15.08 2.98
CA LEU A 28 12.82 13.92 3.86
C LEU A 28 11.78 14.16 4.98
N ARG A 29 11.79 15.36 5.58
CA ARG A 29 10.78 15.75 6.59
C ARG A 29 9.37 15.78 5.99
N GLN A 30 9.21 16.26 4.76
CA GLN A 30 7.93 16.21 4.04
C GLN A 30 7.46 14.77 3.83
N VAL A 31 8.36 13.88 3.39
CA VAL A 31 8.08 12.45 3.19
C VAL A 31 7.69 11.78 4.50
N TRP A 32 8.37 12.07 5.60
CA TRP A 32 8.01 11.54 6.92
C TRP A 32 6.63 12.02 7.38
N PHE A 33 6.39 13.33 7.27
CA PHE A 33 5.14 13.94 7.71
C PHE A 33 3.93 13.43 6.90
N ALA A 34 4.08 13.33 5.59
CA ALA A 34 3.00 12.87 4.70
C ALA A 34 2.91 11.33 4.59
N ASN A 35 3.84 10.59 5.21
CA ASN A 35 4.01 9.15 5.05
C ASN A 35 4.12 8.70 3.59
N GLY A 36 4.83 9.50 2.77
CA GLY A 36 5.04 9.26 1.34
C GLY A 36 5.45 10.51 0.59
N ILE A 37 5.59 10.38 -0.73
CA ILE A 37 6.07 11.46 -1.61
C ILE A 37 4.99 12.45 -2.04
N HIS A 38 3.76 12.28 -1.60
CA HIS A 38 2.64 13.15 -1.98
C HIS A 38 2.10 13.89 -0.76
N HIS A 39 1.74 15.14 -0.98
CA HIS A 39 1.09 15.97 0.03
C HIS A 39 -0.26 15.35 0.43
N HIS A 40 -0.53 15.25 1.73
CA HIS A 40 -1.67 14.48 2.21
C HIS A 40 -3.03 15.16 1.98
N TYR A 41 -3.08 16.47 1.76
CA TYR A 41 -4.32 17.19 1.40
C TYR A 41 -4.46 17.37 -0.11
N SER A 42 -3.49 18.03 -0.78
CA SER A 42 -3.59 18.33 -2.23
C SER A 42 -3.33 17.11 -3.09
N THR A 43 -2.72 16.06 -2.55
CA THR A 43 -2.28 14.85 -3.25
C THR A 43 -1.18 15.06 -4.31
N ASP A 44 -0.66 16.29 -4.44
CA ASP A 44 0.43 16.60 -5.36
C ASP A 44 1.76 16.01 -4.86
N LYS A 45 2.60 15.59 -5.80
CA LYS A 45 3.94 15.11 -5.47
C LYS A 45 4.84 16.26 -4.99
N PHE A 46 5.56 16.03 -3.89
CA PHE A 46 6.62 16.94 -3.47
C PHE A 46 7.72 17.02 -4.53
N GLN A 47 8.14 18.23 -4.86
CA GLN A 47 9.25 18.46 -5.76
C GLN A 47 10.50 18.72 -4.93
N PRO A 48 11.57 17.89 -5.05
CA PRO A 48 12.81 18.15 -4.35
C PRO A 48 13.50 19.41 -4.89
N ALA A 49 14.11 20.18 -4.02
CA ALA A 49 14.94 21.32 -4.42
C ALA A 49 16.44 20.95 -4.55
N PHE A 50 16.81 19.70 -4.28
CA PHE A 50 18.12 19.14 -4.61
C PHE A 50 18.13 18.53 -6.02
N SER A 51 19.32 18.41 -6.61
CA SER A 51 19.47 17.87 -7.95
C SER A 51 19.48 16.32 -7.97
N ALA A 52 19.08 15.73 -9.12
CA ALA A 52 19.22 14.29 -9.36
C ALA A 52 20.70 13.85 -9.30
N GLU A 53 21.61 14.71 -9.77
CA GLU A 53 23.05 14.47 -9.70
C GLU A 53 23.54 14.33 -8.27
N TRP A 54 23.14 15.27 -7.40
CA TRP A 54 23.46 15.22 -5.98
C TRP A 54 22.92 13.96 -5.31
N LEU A 55 21.67 13.58 -5.60
CA LEU A 55 21.08 12.36 -5.08
C LEU A 55 21.87 11.12 -5.49
N GLY A 56 22.30 11.06 -6.75
CA GLY A 56 23.16 9.99 -7.26
C GLY A 56 24.55 9.96 -6.61
N GLN A 57 25.14 11.10 -6.33
CA GLN A 57 26.43 11.19 -5.61
C GLN A 57 26.27 10.71 -4.17
N ALA A 58 25.22 11.14 -3.48
CA ALA A 58 24.90 10.70 -2.12
C ALA A 58 24.72 9.18 -2.04
N TYR A 59 23.92 8.59 -2.94
CA TYR A 59 23.74 7.14 -3.00
C TYR A 59 25.06 6.40 -3.23
N ARG A 60 25.89 6.84 -4.19
CA ARG A 60 27.18 6.19 -4.49
C ARG A 60 28.21 6.32 -3.36
N ALA A 61 28.05 7.27 -2.46
CA ALA A 61 28.91 7.42 -1.28
C ALA A 61 28.67 6.34 -0.22
N ILE A 62 27.53 5.63 -0.28
CA ILE A 62 27.18 4.57 0.67
C ILE A 62 27.84 3.25 0.24
N PRO A 63 28.76 2.66 1.03
CA PRO A 63 29.48 1.44 0.64
C PRO A 63 28.58 0.21 0.53
N SER A 64 27.51 0.15 1.31
CA SER A 64 26.57 -0.98 1.33
C SER A 64 25.13 -0.44 1.48
N PRO A 65 24.56 0.12 0.40
CA PRO A 65 23.24 0.73 0.47
C PRO A 65 22.15 -0.33 0.69
N VAL A 66 21.06 0.09 1.37
CA VAL A 66 19.89 -0.78 1.68
C VAL A 66 19.12 -1.21 0.42
N ILE A 67 19.30 -0.51 -0.70
CA ILE A 67 18.70 -0.86 -2.00
C ILE A 67 19.76 -1.01 -3.07
N GLY A 68 19.52 -1.90 -4.06
CA GLY A 68 20.41 -2.11 -5.19
C GLY A 68 20.38 -0.96 -6.22
N ALA A 69 21.37 -0.93 -7.14
CA ALA A 69 21.52 0.15 -8.11
C ALA A 69 20.31 0.30 -9.05
N GLU A 70 19.76 -0.79 -9.54
CA GLU A 70 18.59 -0.79 -10.43
C GLU A 70 17.36 -0.17 -9.74
N GLU A 71 17.09 -0.58 -8.51
CA GLU A 71 16.01 0.00 -7.72
C GLU A 71 16.27 1.48 -7.38
N PHE A 72 17.53 1.85 -7.15
CA PHE A 72 17.90 3.25 -6.95
C PHE A 72 17.55 4.11 -8.18
N GLU A 73 17.93 3.70 -9.38
CA GLU A 73 17.64 4.46 -10.62
C GLU A 73 16.13 4.65 -10.79
N ARG A 74 15.35 3.60 -10.57
CA ARG A 74 13.88 3.67 -10.60
C ARG A 74 13.32 4.64 -9.57
N LEU A 75 13.81 4.62 -8.34
CA LEU A 75 13.36 5.50 -7.27
C LEU A 75 13.85 6.95 -7.47
N ALA A 76 15.05 7.15 -8.00
CA ALA A 76 15.56 8.48 -8.33
C ALA A 76 14.70 9.17 -9.38
N GLU A 77 14.29 8.43 -10.42
CA GLU A 77 13.35 8.93 -11.43
C GLU A 77 11.99 9.30 -10.81
N VAL A 78 11.44 8.44 -9.96
CA VAL A 78 10.20 8.73 -9.23
C VAL A 78 10.32 9.97 -8.35
N ILE A 79 11.46 10.19 -7.70
CA ILE A 79 11.67 11.35 -6.81
C ILE A 79 11.83 12.64 -7.61
N THR A 80 12.67 12.64 -8.67
CA THR A 80 13.16 13.86 -9.30
C THR A 80 12.38 14.26 -10.56
N ASN A 81 11.74 13.33 -11.27
CA ASN A 81 10.96 13.65 -12.46
C ASN A 81 9.54 14.12 -12.08
N PRO A 82 9.16 15.39 -12.30
CA PRO A 82 7.85 15.89 -11.91
C PRO A 82 6.68 15.23 -12.65
N SER A 83 6.94 14.61 -13.81
CA SER A 83 5.90 13.97 -14.64
C SER A 83 5.59 12.53 -14.20
N VAL A 84 6.46 11.91 -13.41
CA VAL A 84 6.26 10.56 -12.90
C VAL A 84 5.46 10.62 -11.60
N MET A 85 4.31 9.97 -11.56
CA MET A 85 3.41 9.95 -10.40
C MET A 85 3.09 11.36 -9.86
N PRO A 86 2.64 12.32 -10.67
CA PRO A 86 2.48 13.71 -10.27
C PRO A 86 1.43 13.91 -9.17
N LYS A 87 0.44 13.01 -9.09
CA LYS A 87 -0.60 13.02 -8.06
C LYS A 87 -0.83 11.62 -7.46
N ARG A 88 -1.10 11.56 -6.18
CA ARG A 88 -1.54 10.31 -5.53
C ARG A 88 -2.96 9.95 -5.96
N VAL A 89 -3.87 10.93 -5.99
CA VAL A 89 -5.25 10.77 -6.44
C VAL A 89 -5.59 11.91 -7.40
N CYS A 90 -5.92 11.57 -8.64
CA CYS A 90 -6.42 12.48 -9.65
C CYS A 90 -7.95 12.36 -9.71
N GLN A 91 -8.65 13.51 -9.72
CA GLN A 91 -10.11 13.56 -9.72
C GLN A 91 -10.69 14.15 -11.02
N SER A 92 -9.84 14.44 -12.00
CA SER A 92 -10.23 15.00 -13.29
C SER A 92 -9.26 14.56 -14.37
N GLY A 93 -9.75 14.35 -15.59
CA GLY A 93 -8.97 13.91 -16.75
C GLY A 93 -9.66 12.76 -17.48
N ASP A 94 -9.00 12.26 -18.52
CA ASP A 94 -9.55 11.22 -19.39
C ASP A 94 -9.56 9.82 -18.74
N ASP A 95 -8.53 9.53 -17.94
CA ASP A 95 -8.42 8.27 -17.18
C ASP A 95 -7.87 8.58 -15.79
N LEU A 96 -8.74 8.42 -14.79
CA LEU A 96 -8.40 8.76 -13.41
C LEU A 96 -7.42 7.76 -12.78
N LEU A 97 -7.42 6.50 -13.22
CA LEU A 97 -6.53 5.48 -12.67
C LEU A 97 -5.11 5.65 -13.18
N LEU A 98 -4.93 5.84 -14.48
CA LEU A 98 -3.61 6.08 -15.07
C LEU A 98 -2.99 7.40 -14.57
N ALA A 99 -3.82 8.40 -14.28
CA ALA A 99 -3.38 9.69 -13.75
C ALA A 99 -3.07 9.67 -12.24
N SER A 100 -3.42 8.59 -11.53
CA SER A 100 -3.26 8.45 -10.08
C SER A 100 -2.15 7.46 -9.72
N ALA A 101 -1.36 7.78 -8.70
CA ALA A 101 -0.32 6.91 -8.13
C ALA A 101 -0.82 6.10 -6.92
N CYS A 102 -2.13 5.87 -6.80
CA CYS A 102 -2.68 5.09 -5.71
C CYS A 102 -2.39 3.59 -5.86
N ASN A 103 -2.33 2.86 -4.74
CA ASN A 103 -1.88 1.47 -4.70
C ASN A 103 -2.98 0.43 -4.95
N TYR A 104 -4.22 0.84 -5.26
CA TYR A 104 -5.33 -0.10 -5.46
C TYR A 104 -5.36 -0.71 -6.86
N TYR A 105 -4.60 -0.15 -7.79
CA TYR A 105 -4.55 -0.60 -9.19
C TYR A 105 -3.10 -0.82 -9.61
N GLY A 106 -2.87 -1.86 -10.39
CA GLY A 106 -1.59 -2.18 -10.98
C GLY A 106 -1.22 -1.23 -12.12
N GLU A 107 0.03 -1.28 -12.53
CA GLU A 107 0.54 -0.49 -13.63
C GLU A 107 -0.23 -0.79 -14.92
N GLY A 108 -0.64 0.26 -15.64
CA GLY A 108 -1.35 0.14 -16.91
C GLY A 108 -2.80 -0.34 -16.83
N VAL A 109 -3.40 -0.47 -15.64
CA VAL A 109 -4.84 -0.71 -15.49
C VAL A 109 -5.59 0.59 -15.75
N THR A 110 -6.44 0.61 -16.77
CA THR A 110 -7.26 1.76 -17.13
C THR A 110 -8.56 1.80 -16.32
N GLN A 111 -9.15 3.01 -16.20
CA GLN A 111 -10.45 3.17 -15.56
C GLN A 111 -11.53 2.30 -16.25
N HIS A 112 -11.56 2.31 -17.57
CA HIS A 112 -12.53 1.54 -18.35
C HIS A 112 -12.43 0.02 -18.08
N GLU A 113 -11.21 -0.52 -18.04
CA GLU A 113 -10.98 -1.94 -17.74
C GLU A 113 -11.44 -2.30 -16.33
N ALA A 114 -11.11 -1.45 -15.33
CA ALA A 114 -11.53 -1.67 -13.95
C ALA A 114 -13.07 -1.64 -13.81
N GLU A 115 -13.74 -0.67 -14.45
CA GLU A 115 -15.20 -0.57 -14.44
C GLU A 115 -15.85 -1.79 -15.08
N GLN A 116 -15.32 -2.28 -16.21
CA GLN A 116 -15.83 -3.51 -16.85
C GLN A 116 -15.61 -4.75 -15.98
N PHE A 117 -14.44 -4.89 -15.38
CA PHE A 117 -14.12 -6.02 -14.52
C PHE A 117 -15.10 -6.13 -13.35
N TYR A 118 -15.31 -5.05 -12.61
CA TYR A 118 -16.22 -5.03 -11.47
C TYR A 118 -17.71 -5.09 -11.88
N ALA A 119 -18.08 -4.57 -13.04
CA ALA A 119 -19.43 -4.75 -13.58
C ALA A 119 -19.73 -6.22 -13.89
N GLN A 120 -18.76 -6.96 -14.43
CA GLN A 120 -18.91 -8.40 -14.68
C GLN A 120 -19.02 -9.20 -13.37
N GLN A 121 -18.20 -8.88 -12.37
CA GLN A 121 -18.30 -9.51 -11.05
C GLN A 121 -19.67 -9.26 -10.41
N LYS A 122 -20.16 -8.02 -10.47
CA LYS A 122 -21.49 -7.66 -9.97
C LYS A 122 -22.60 -8.43 -10.67
N ALA A 123 -22.52 -8.58 -11.99
CA ALA A 123 -23.51 -9.32 -12.78
C ALA A 123 -23.52 -10.82 -12.46
N SER A 124 -22.40 -11.36 -11.99
CA SER A 124 -22.22 -12.77 -11.62
C SER A 124 -22.51 -13.04 -10.15
N ALA A 125 -22.82 -12.00 -9.35
CA ALA A 125 -23.11 -12.16 -7.92
C ALA A 125 -24.37 -13.03 -7.70
N PRO A 126 -24.34 -13.97 -6.76
CA PRO A 126 -25.44 -14.93 -6.56
C PRO A 126 -26.73 -14.29 -6.04
N LEU A 127 -26.64 -13.11 -5.41
CA LEU A 127 -27.78 -12.39 -4.84
C LEU A 127 -27.76 -10.93 -5.33
N PRO A 128 -28.68 -10.53 -6.23
CA PRO A 128 -28.67 -9.19 -6.83
C PRO A 128 -28.82 -8.03 -5.84
N ASP A 129 -29.47 -8.29 -4.71
CA ASP A 129 -29.77 -7.29 -3.68
C ASP A 129 -28.71 -7.24 -2.54
N GLN A 130 -27.71 -8.11 -2.59
CA GLN A 130 -26.64 -8.11 -1.60
C GLN A 130 -25.56 -7.11 -2.04
N PRO A 131 -25.18 -6.15 -1.19
CA PRO A 131 -24.07 -5.25 -1.50
C PRO A 131 -22.78 -6.07 -1.63
N VAL A 132 -22.15 -6.02 -2.78
CA VAL A 132 -20.86 -6.67 -3.01
C VAL A 132 -19.76 -5.65 -2.73
N MET A 133 -18.87 -5.97 -1.81
CA MET A 133 -17.68 -5.17 -1.53
C MET A 133 -16.57 -5.54 -2.51
N TYR A 134 -16.28 -4.65 -3.46
CA TYR A 134 -15.21 -4.84 -4.44
C TYR A 134 -13.96 -4.10 -4.04
N GLY A 135 -12.79 -4.69 -4.30
CA GLY A 135 -11.50 -4.05 -4.18
C GLY A 135 -11.13 -3.61 -2.76
N MET A 136 -11.84 -4.05 -1.73
CA MET A 136 -11.59 -3.63 -0.35
C MET A 136 -10.29 -4.21 0.20
N ASN A 137 -9.96 -5.44 -0.19
CA ASN A 137 -8.79 -6.18 0.29
C ASN A 137 -7.96 -6.76 -0.87
N SER A 138 -7.96 -6.08 -2.00
CA SER A 138 -7.25 -6.51 -3.20
C SER A 138 -6.62 -5.33 -3.94
N ARG A 139 -5.72 -5.65 -4.85
CA ARG A 139 -5.21 -4.77 -5.88
C ARG A 139 -5.54 -5.36 -7.23
N LEU A 140 -6.23 -4.62 -8.09
CA LEU A 140 -6.52 -5.05 -9.44
C LEU A 140 -5.27 -4.90 -10.31
N GLU A 141 -4.78 -5.98 -10.87
CA GLU A 141 -3.53 -6.06 -11.63
C GLU A 141 -3.74 -6.74 -12.98
N LYS A 142 -2.75 -6.62 -13.87
CA LYS A 142 -2.66 -7.39 -15.11
C LYS A 142 -1.59 -8.46 -14.98
N ASP A 143 -1.90 -9.66 -15.47
CA ASP A 143 -0.90 -10.72 -15.66
C ASP A 143 0.00 -10.43 -16.88
N ALA A 144 0.96 -11.33 -17.16
CA ALA A 144 1.88 -11.20 -18.29
C ALA A 144 1.18 -11.23 -19.65
N GLU A 145 -0.03 -11.81 -19.73
CA GLU A 145 -0.87 -11.90 -20.90
C GLU A 145 -1.83 -10.71 -21.04
N GLY A 146 -1.88 -9.82 -20.03
CA GLY A 146 -2.73 -8.63 -19.98
C GLY A 146 -4.12 -8.87 -19.40
N ASN A 147 -4.41 -10.05 -18.84
CA ASN A 147 -5.68 -10.32 -18.21
C ASN A 147 -5.76 -9.68 -16.81
N LEU A 148 -6.92 -9.13 -16.48
CA LEU A 148 -7.16 -8.55 -15.16
C LEU A 148 -7.40 -9.63 -14.11
N TYR A 149 -6.81 -9.46 -12.95
CA TYR A 149 -7.05 -10.29 -11.77
C TYR A 149 -6.93 -9.47 -10.49
N GLU A 150 -7.60 -9.91 -9.43
CA GLU A 150 -7.43 -9.32 -8.10
C GLU A 150 -6.29 -10.03 -7.36
N ASN A 151 -5.23 -9.28 -7.05
CA ASN A 151 -4.17 -9.74 -6.14
C ASN A 151 -4.63 -9.46 -4.70
N ILE A 152 -5.17 -10.49 -4.07
CA ILE A 152 -5.85 -10.39 -2.77
C ILE A 152 -4.83 -10.23 -1.64
N TYR A 153 -5.15 -9.42 -0.64
CA TYR A 153 -4.40 -9.29 0.61
C TYR A 153 -4.73 -10.47 1.52
N SER A 154 -3.87 -11.48 1.48
CA SER A 154 -3.99 -12.70 2.27
C SER A 154 -2.62 -13.22 2.66
N SER A 155 -2.55 -14.23 3.50
CA SER A 155 -1.26 -14.83 3.91
C SER A 155 -0.45 -15.39 2.75
N THR A 156 -1.09 -15.73 1.63
CA THR A 156 -0.44 -16.23 0.40
C THR A 156 -0.43 -15.22 -0.74
N GLY A 157 -1.04 -14.05 -0.57
CA GLY A 157 -1.17 -13.00 -1.57
C GLY A 157 -0.26 -11.81 -1.29
N LEU A 158 -0.72 -10.62 -1.72
CA LEU A 158 -0.01 -9.37 -1.50
C LEU A 158 0.13 -9.09 0.01
N TYR A 159 1.34 -8.68 0.44
CA TYR A 159 1.72 -8.51 1.86
C TYR A 159 1.71 -9.80 2.70
N GLY A 160 1.73 -11.00 2.08
CA GLY A 160 1.57 -12.29 2.73
C GLY A 160 2.43 -12.47 3.98
N ARG A 161 3.73 -12.09 3.94
CA ARG A 161 4.63 -12.16 5.11
C ARG A 161 4.14 -11.34 6.31
N HIS A 162 3.59 -10.15 6.07
CA HIS A 162 3.08 -9.29 7.13
C HIS A 162 1.76 -9.83 7.68
N ILE A 163 0.89 -10.33 6.79
CA ILE A 163 -0.38 -10.94 7.15
C ILE A 163 -0.15 -12.22 7.96
N GLU A 164 0.83 -13.04 7.61
CA GLU A 164 1.19 -14.22 8.39
C GLU A 164 1.64 -13.87 9.81
N CYS A 165 2.36 -12.75 9.97
CA CYS A 165 2.70 -12.23 11.29
C CYS A 165 1.45 -11.83 12.10
N ILE A 166 0.46 -11.19 11.45
CA ILE A 166 -0.85 -10.88 12.06
C ILE A 166 -1.54 -12.19 12.49
N CYS A 167 -1.61 -13.17 11.59
CA CYS A 167 -2.24 -14.47 11.86
C CYS A 167 -1.62 -15.14 13.09
N SER A 168 -0.29 -15.13 13.22
CA SER A 168 0.41 -15.73 14.36
C SER A 168 0.08 -15.07 15.70
N HIS A 169 -0.22 -13.75 15.68
CA HIS A 169 -0.66 -13.05 16.89
C HIS A 169 -2.13 -13.30 17.22
N LEU A 170 -2.99 -13.40 16.21
CA LEU A 170 -4.41 -13.75 16.40
C LEU A 170 -4.57 -15.17 16.94
N GLU A 171 -3.77 -16.15 16.48
CA GLU A 171 -3.74 -17.51 17.05
C GLU A 171 -3.44 -17.51 18.53
N LYS A 172 -2.46 -16.71 18.95
CA LYS A 172 -2.15 -16.57 20.37
C LYS A 172 -3.27 -15.86 21.13
N ALA A 173 -3.88 -14.85 20.55
CA ALA A 173 -4.99 -14.12 21.16
C ALA A 173 -6.19 -15.03 21.46
N MET A 174 -6.47 -16.04 20.62
CA MET A 174 -7.55 -17.00 20.86
C MET A 174 -7.40 -17.79 22.17
N GLU A 175 -6.15 -17.98 22.66
CA GLU A 175 -5.90 -18.66 23.94
C GLU A 175 -6.38 -17.84 25.15
N PHE A 176 -6.52 -16.52 24.97
CA PHE A 176 -6.91 -15.56 26.01
C PHE A 176 -8.35 -15.04 25.83
N ALA A 177 -9.10 -15.58 24.87
CA ALA A 177 -10.48 -15.18 24.65
C ALA A 177 -11.33 -15.44 25.91
N GLU A 178 -12.08 -14.42 26.34
CA GLU A 178 -12.89 -14.43 27.57
C GLU A 178 -14.16 -15.29 27.42
N THR A 179 -14.71 -15.32 26.18
CA THR A 179 -15.93 -16.06 25.84
C THR A 179 -15.70 -16.96 24.63
N ASP A 180 -16.53 -17.99 24.47
CA ASP A 180 -16.49 -18.83 23.26
C ASP A 180 -16.87 -18.05 22.01
N ARG A 181 -17.75 -17.05 22.15
CA ARG A 181 -18.11 -16.14 21.05
C ARG A 181 -16.93 -15.26 20.63
N GLN A 182 -16.21 -14.68 21.57
CA GLN A 182 -14.99 -13.91 21.26
C GLN A 182 -13.95 -14.78 20.54
N ARG A 183 -13.79 -16.04 20.97
CA ARG A 183 -12.91 -17.01 20.28
C ARG A 183 -13.36 -17.26 18.83
N GLU A 184 -14.66 -17.38 18.59
CA GLU A 184 -15.22 -17.54 17.24
C GLU A 184 -14.97 -16.30 16.36
N VAL A 185 -15.16 -15.09 16.92
CA VAL A 185 -14.86 -13.82 16.26
C VAL A 185 -13.39 -13.77 15.81
N ILE A 186 -12.45 -14.09 16.70
CA ILE A 186 -11.01 -14.09 16.36
C ILE A 186 -10.72 -15.19 15.31
N SER A 187 -11.38 -16.35 15.39
CA SER A 187 -11.21 -17.43 14.41
C SER A 187 -11.67 -17.03 13.02
N LEU A 188 -12.80 -16.32 12.89
CA LEU A 188 -13.29 -15.79 11.60
C LEU A 188 -12.36 -14.73 11.04
N LEU A 189 -11.85 -13.83 11.89
CA LEU A 189 -10.87 -12.83 11.48
C LEU A 189 -9.57 -13.48 10.98
N LEU A 190 -9.09 -14.50 11.67
CA LEU A 190 -7.94 -15.29 11.26
C LEU A 190 -8.17 -15.99 9.91
N GLN A 191 -9.36 -16.57 9.71
CA GLN A 191 -9.73 -17.19 8.44
C GLN A 191 -9.79 -16.14 7.31
N PHE A 192 -10.33 -14.95 7.57
CA PHE A 192 -10.32 -13.85 6.60
C PHE A 192 -8.91 -13.47 6.19
N TYR A 193 -8.00 -13.25 7.11
CA TYR A 193 -6.59 -12.92 6.79
C TYR A 193 -5.88 -14.05 6.01
N ARG A 194 -6.21 -15.28 6.26
CA ARG A 194 -5.63 -16.43 5.54
C ARG A 194 -6.15 -16.54 4.12
N THR A 195 -7.44 -16.32 3.91
CA THR A 195 -8.11 -16.59 2.64
C THR A 195 -8.38 -15.33 1.81
N GLY A 196 -8.53 -14.17 2.46
CA GLY A 196 -9.02 -12.95 1.84
C GLY A 196 -10.51 -12.98 1.48
N SER A 197 -11.29 -13.94 1.98
CA SER A 197 -12.71 -14.09 1.68
C SER A 197 -13.55 -12.98 2.32
N LEU A 198 -14.20 -12.15 1.51
CA LEU A 198 -15.10 -11.11 1.98
C LEU A 198 -16.35 -11.66 2.65
N ASP A 199 -16.85 -12.84 2.22
CA ASP A 199 -17.95 -13.53 2.91
C ASP A 199 -17.57 -13.90 4.34
N THR A 200 -16.32 -14.34 4.55
CA THR A 200 -15.80 -14.61 5.90
C THR A 200 -15.67 -13.31 6.72
N PHE A 201 -15.31 -12.21 6.07
CA PHE A 201 -15.25 -10.91 6.73
C PHE A 201 -16.64 -10.42 7.16
N ASP A 202 -17.67 -10.65 6.34
CA ASP A 202 -19.04 -10.33 6.69
C ASP A 202 -19.52 -11.18 7.90
N GLN A 203 -19.22 -12.48 7.90
CA GLN A 203 -19.51 -13.35 9.05
C GLN A 203 -18.79 -12.88 10.32
N TYR A 204 -17.51 -12.53 10.20
CA TYR A 204 -16.74 -11.92 11.29
C TYR A 204 -17.45 -10.68 11.84
N THR A 205 -17.82 -9.74 10.97
CA THR A 205 -18.45 -8.49 11.35
C THR A 205 -19.78 -8.72 12.08
N ILE A 206 -20.60 -9.65 11.61
CA ILE A 206 -21.89 -10.00 12.25
C ILE A 206 -21.66 -10.59 13.64
N GLN A 207 -20.70 -11.50 13.78
CA GLN A 207 -20.40 -12.11 15.07
C GLN A 207 -19.79 -11.09 16.05
N TRP A 208 -18.88 -10.25 15.56
CA TRP A 208 -18.24 -9.21 16.37
C TRP A 208 -19.27 -8.22 16.94
N ILE A 209 -20.19 -7.69 16.13
CA ILE A 209 -21.25 -6.79 16.59
C ILE A 209 -22.17 -7.46 17.62
N SER A 210 -22.33 -8.79 17.54
CA SER A 210 -23.15 -9.57 18.46
C SER A 210 -22.45 -9.92 19.78
N GLU A 211 -21.11 -9.73 19.88
CA GLU A 211 -20.35 -9.96 21.08
C GLU A 211 -20.51 -8.72 22.02
N VAL A 212 -21.16 -8.93 23.15
CA VAL A 212 -21.46 -7.88 24.14
C VAL A 212 -21.11 -8.27 25.57
N GLU A 213 -20.53 -9.45 25.76
CA GLU A 213 -20.22 -10.02 27.06
C GLU A 213 -18.76 -9.89 27.47
N GLY A 214 -17.85 -9.72 26.47
CA GLY A 214 -16.42 -9.52 26.69
C GLY A 214 -16.10 -8.13 27.25
N THR A 215 -15.00 -8.04 27.98
CA THR A 215 -14.48 -6.76 28.51
C THR A 215 -13.42 -6.14 27.60
N VAL A 216 -12.91 -6.90 26.66
CA VAL A 216 -11.94 -6.47 25.62
C VAL A 216 -12.58 -6.64 24.25
N ASP A 217 -12.60 -5.54 23.49
CA ASP A 217 -13.14 -5.48 22.13
C ASP A 217 -12.00 -5.58 21.09
#